data_2b05a913f221222c88368b0b8d515ed7
#
_entry.id   2b05a913f221222c88368b0b8d515ed7
#
_cell.length_a   1.000
_cell.length_b   1.000
_cell.length_c   1.000
_cell.angle_alpha   90.00
_cell.angle_beta   90.00
_cell.angle_gamma   90.00
#
_symmetry.space_group_name_H-M   'P 1'
#
loop_
_entity.id
_entity.type
_entity.pdbx_description
1 polymer ?
#
loop_
_entity_poly.entity_id
_entity_poly.type
_entity_poly.pdbx_seq_one_letter_code
_entity_poly.pdbx_strand_id
1 'polypeptide(L)'
;MTTVQKSEIGIKAAIIDQAATDIAALISNCEAISRKTLNSAMTRAFGATSESGLWSQRDSFEMLEHATVKWLLLSKDDGPIADRVSRFANLLDKFPTQTVRSENQVDLQQFSTPLPLAAIAWNAAGSWIARSDSTLRSTVTPALASPSMNFE
;
A
#
# COMPACT_ATOMS: atom_id res chain seq x y z
N MET A 1 -9.79 21.86 -15.58
CA MET A 1 -9.67 21.88 -14.11
C MET A 1 -9.11 23.22 -13.70
N THR A 2 -9.86 24.00 -12.93
CA THR A 2 -9.44 25.32 -12.44
C THR A 2 -8.41 25.18 -11.31
N THR A 3 -7.55 26.18 -11.13
CA THR A 3 -6.49 26.21 -10.11
C THR A 3 -7.06 26.01 -8.69
N VAL A 4 -8.25 26.52 -8.40
CA VAL A 4 -8.96 26.36 -7.11
C VAL A 4 -9.29 24.89 -6.85
N GLN A 5 -9.82 24.17 -7.84
CA GLN A 5 -10.18 22.77 -7.71
C GLN A 5 -8.97 21.86 -7.44
N LYS A 6 -7.81 22.20 -8.01
CA LYS A 6 -6.56 21.48 -7.78
C LYS A 6 -6.02 21.70 -6.35
N SER A 7 -6.22 22.89 -5.80
CA SER A 7 -5.85 23.24 -4.41
C SER A 7 -6.70 22.46 -3.38
N GLU A 8 -8.01 22.38 -3.59
CA GLU A 8 -8.93 21.68 -2.68
C GLU A 8 -8.66 20.16 -2.64
N ILE A 9 -8.41 19.55 -3.81
CA ILE A 9 -8.03 18.14 -3.90
C ILE A 9 -6.72 17.88 -3.15
N GLY A 10 -5.73 18.76 -3.27
CA GLY A 10 -4.46 18.64 -2.56
C GLY A 10 -4.61 18.71 -1.04
N ILE A 11 -5.44 19.60 -0.54
CA ILE A 11 -5.73 19.74 0.90
C ILE A 11 -6.44 18.50 1.43
N LYS A 12 -7.48 18.02 0.74
CA LYS A 12 -8.21 16.79 1.13
C LYS A 12 -7.27 15.58 1.18
N ALA A 13 -6.40 15.43 0.17
CA ALA A 13 -5.43 14.34 0.13
C ALA A 13 -4.45 14.37 1.31
N ALA A 14 -3.95 15.55 1.69
CA ALA A 14 -3.05 15.71 2.84
C ALA A 14 -3.73 15.36 4.18
N ILE A 15 -5.00 15.73 4.34
CA ILE A 15 -5.80 15.40 5.53
C ILE A 15 -6.00 13.87 5.63
N ILE A 16 -6.34 13.23 4.52
CA ILE A 16 -6.51 11.76 4.46
C ILE A 16 -5.17 11.06 4.74
N ASP A 17 -4.05 11.59 4.22
CA ASP A 17 -2.71 11.06 4.46
C ASP A 17 -2.32 11.08 5.94
N GLN A 18 -2.66 12.15 6.66
CA GLN A 18 -2.45 12.23 8.11
C GLN A 18 -3.30 11.21 8.86
N ALA A 19 -4.60 11.11 8.54
CA ALA A 19 -5.49 10.12 9.14
C ALA A 19 -5.02 8.68 8.86
N ALA A 20 -4.51 8.42 7.66
CA ALA A 20 -3.92 7.13 7.30
C ALA A 20 -2.68 6.79 8.14
N THR A 21 -1.89 7.77 8.54
CA THR A 21 -0.74 7.56 9.42
C THR A 21 -1.18 7.10 10.82
N ASP A 22 -2.23 7.69 11.37
CA ASP A 22 -2.79 7.27 12.66
C ASP A 22 -3.32 5.83 12.61
N ILE A 23 -4.03 5.48 11.54
CA ILE A 23 -4.54 4.11 11.33
C ILE A 23 -3.39 3.11 11.10
N ALA A 24 -2.34 3.48 10.37
CA ALA A 24 -1.17 2.63 10.16
C ALA A 24 -0.46 2.29 11.49
N ALA A 25 -0.45 3.20 12.45
CA ALA A 25 0.05 2.95 13.81
C ALA A 25 -0.81 1.90 14.54
N LEU A 26 -2.14 1.96 14.44
CA LEU A 26 -3.05 0.94 15.02
C LEU A 26 -2.84 -0.43 14.36
N ILE A 27 -2.63 -0.47 13.04
CA ILE A 27 -2.30 -1.71 12.33
C ILE A 27 -0.99 -2.30 12.85
N SER A 28 0.03 -1.47 13.08
CA SER A 28 1.33 -1.91 13.62
C SER A 28 1.18 -2.54 15.01
N ASN A 29 0.25 -2.05 15.82
CA ASN A 29 -0.07 -2.58 17.14
C ASN A 29 -0.99 -3.81 17.09
N CYS A 30 -1.32 -4.32 15.91
CA CYS A 30 -2.25 -5.42 15.71
C CYS A 30 -3.65 -5.17 16.29
N GLU A 31 -4.08 -3.92 16.41
CA GLU A 31 -5.41 -3.56 16.88
C GLU A 31 -6.49 -3.84 15.82
N ALA A 32 -7.69 -4.19 16.29
CA ALA A 32 -8.83 -4.38 15.39
C ALA A 32 -9.36 -3.01 14.92
N ILE A 33 -9.49 -2.86 13.61
CA ILE A 33 -10.00 -1.64 12.98
C ILE A 33 -11.49 -1.80 12.71
N SER A 34 -12.32 -1.04 13.39
CA SER A 34 -13.76 -1.01 13.17
C SER A 34 -14.17 0.17 12.28
N ARG A 35 -15.39 0.13 11.73
CA ARG A 35 -15.96 1.32 11.04
C ARG A 35 -16.00 2.55 11.95
N LYS A 36 -16.27 2.35 13.24
CA LYS A 36 -16.26 3.44 14.23
C LYS A 36 -14.86 4.04 14.36
N THR A 37 -13.82 3.21 14.35
CA THR A 37 -12.42 3.64 14.38
C THR A 37 -12.09 4.50 13.16
N LEU A 38 -12.47 4.04 11.95
CA LEU A 38 -12.25 4.79 10.71
C LEU A 38 -13.00 6.14 10.73
N ASN A 39 -14.28 6.13 11.09
CA ASN A 39 -15.08 7.34 11.15
C ASN A 39 -14.54 8.33 12.20
N SER A 40 -14.05 7.83 13.34
CA SER A 40 -13.44 8.70 14.36
C SER A 40 -12.13 9.33 13.87
N ALA A 41 -11.30 8.59 13.13
CA ALA A 41 -10.08 9.12 12.52
C ALA A 41 -10.41 10.21 11.49
N MET A 42 -11.38 9.96 10.60
CA MET A 42 -11.83 10.94 9.61
C MET A 42 -12.45 12.16 10.27
N THR A 43 -13.33 11.98 11.25
CA THR A 43 -13.95 13.10 12.00
C THR A 43 -12.88 13.97 12.66
N ARG A 44 -11.86 13.37 13.25
CA ARG A 44 -10.74 14.10 13.87
C ARG A 44 -9.94 14.87 12.83
N ALA A 45 -9.64 14.25 11.71
CA ALA A 45 -8.81 14.84 10.65
C ALA A 45 -9.53 16.01 9.94
N PHE A 46 -10.83 15.85 9.65
CA PHE A 46 -11.63 16.88 8.97
C PHE A 46 -12.30 17.87 9.94
N GLY A 47 -12.29 17.61 11.26
CA GLY A 47 -12.99 18.41 12.25
C GLY A 47 -14.52 18.33 12.16
N ALA A 48 -15.07 17.41 11.37
CA ALA A 48 -16.51 17.27 11.12
C ALA A 48 -16.90 15.84 10.78
N THR A 49 -18.16 15.47 11.05
CA THR A 49 -18.72 14.16 10.68
C THR A 49 -18.98 14.06 9.18
N SER A 50 -19.23 12.86 8.68
CA SER A 50 -19.58 12.62 7.27
C SER A 50 -20.85 13.34 6.81
N GLU A 51 -21.74 13.70 7.73
CA GLU A 51 -22.97 14.47 7.45
C GLU A 51 -22.68 15.88 6.93
N SER A 52 -21.50 16.42 7.21
CA SER A 52 -21.07 17.74 6.69
C SER A 52 -20.78 17.72 5.18
N GLY A 53 -20.65 16.53 4.55
CA GLY A 53 -20.28 16.37 3.16
C GLY A 53 -18.78 16.59 2.83
N LEU A 54 -17.94 16.92 3.84
CA LEU A 54 -16.49 17.10 3.63
C LEU A 54 -15.79 15.80 3.32
N TRP A 55 -16.28 14.69 3.82
CA TRP A 55 -15.82 13.35 3.55
C TRP A 55 -16.98 12.35 3.55
N SER A 56 -16.80 11.21 2.91
CA SER A 56 -17.80 10.15 2.77
C SER A 56 -17.30 8.83 3.40
N GLN A 57 -18.20 7.87 3.56
CA GLN A 57 -17.84 6.52 3.99
C GLN A 57 -16.83 5.87 3.02
N ARG A 58 -16.91 6.18 1.72
CA ARG A 58 -15.93 5.74 0.73
C ARG A 58 -14.54 6.29 1.06
N ASP A 59 -14.41 7.58 1.35
CA ASP A 59 -13.14 8.20 1.71
C ASP A 59 -12.50 7.52 2.94
N SER A 60 -13.32 7.06 3.91
CA SER A 60 -12.81 6.35 5.09
C SER A 60 -12.22 4.96 4.75
N PHE A 61 -12.76 4.26 3.76
CA PHE A 61 -12.19 3.00 3.29
C PHE A 61 -10.95 3.22 2.41
N GLU A 62 -10.94 4.25 1.56
CA GLU A 62 -9.76 4.65 0.80
C GLU A 62 -8.60 5.04 1.74
N MET A 63 -8.90 5.73 2.83
CA MET A 63 -7.94 6.03 3.90
C MET A 63 -7.39 4.75 4.56
N LEU A 64 -8.23 3.72 4.80
CA LEU A 64 -7.78 2.43 5.34
C LEU A 64 -6.84 1.71 4.36
N GLU A 65 -7.15 1.71 3.07
CA GLU A 65 -6.29 1.14 2.04
C GLU A 65 -4.93 1.87 2.01
N HIS A 66 -4.95 3.20 2.07
CA HIS A 66 -3.72 4.00 2.14
C HIS A 66 -2.91 3.72 3.41
N ALA A 67 -3.57 3.61 4.56
CA ALA A 67 -2.93 3.25 5.84
C ALA A 67 -2.26 1.87 5.77
N THR A 68 -2.91 0.92 5.11
CA THR A 68 -2.38 -0.43 4.93
C THR A 68 -1.13 -0.42 4.05
N VAL A 69 -1.12 0.36 2.97
CA VAL A 69 0.06 0.54 2.12
C VAL A 69 1.20 1.20 2.89
N LYS A 70 0.92 2.27 3.66
CA LYS A 70 1.92 2.91 4.52
C LYS A 70 2.53 1.93 5.51
N TRP A 71 1.69 1.17 6.22
CA TRP A 71 2.15 0.14 7.15
C TRP A 71 3.03 -0.90 6.44
N LEU A 72 2.63 -1.37 5.26
CA LEU A 72 3.37 -2.35 4.48
C LEU A 72 4.76 -1.83 4.09
N LEU A 73 4.87 -0.58 3.65
CA LEU A 73 6.13 0.06 3.27
C LEU A 73 7.07 0.25 4.46
N LEU A 74 6.52 0.47 5.66
CA LEU A 74 7.29 0.67 6.89
C LEU A 74 7.69 -0.64 7.57
N SER A 75 6.97 -1.73 7.33
CA SER A 75 7.10 -2.99 8.06
C SER A 75 8.29 -3.84 7.63
N LYS A 76 9.24 -3.40 6.83
CA LYS A 76 10.51 -4.09 6.45
C LYS A 76 10.45 -5.62 6.65
N ASP A 77 9.39 -6.25 6.10
CA ASP A 77 9.09 -7.65 6.36
C ASP A 77 9.84 -8.52 5.33
N ASP A 78 11.02 -8.97 5.70
CA ASP A 78 11.90 -9.82 4.89
C ASP A 78 11.67 -11.33 5.17
N GLY A 79 10.63 -11.68 5.93
CA GLY A 79 10.30 -13.06 6.26
C GLY A 79 9.84 -13.90 5.06
N PRO A 80 9.75 -15.24 5.24
CA PRO A 80 9.23 -16.15 4.22
C PRO A 80 7.86 -15.71 3.70
N ILE A 81 7.62 -15.84 2.40
CA ILE A 81 6.36 -15.39 1.79
C ILE A 81 5.12 -16.03 2.42
N ALA A 82 5.20 -17.29 2.82
CA ALA A 82 4.09 -18.00 3.47
C ALA A 82 3.68 -17.33 4.79
N ASP A 83 4.66 -16.92 5.61
CA ASP A 83 4.41 -16.26 6.89
C ASP A 83 3.83 -14.84 6.68
N ARG A 84 4.31 -14.15 5.65
CA ARG A 84 3.80 -12.83 5.25
C ARG A 84 2.34 -12.93 4.79
N VAL A 85 2.03 -13.89 3.93
CA VAL A 85 0.66 -14.13 3.45
C VAL A 85 -0.28 -14.46 4.61
N SER A 86 0.16 -15.31 5.55
CA SER A 86 -0.62 -15.64 6.74
C SER A 86 -0.87 -14.42 7.64
N ARG A 87 0.14 -13.58 7.84
CA ARG A 87 -0.03 -12.31 8.59
C ARG A 87 -1.00 -11.35 7.92
N PHE A 88 -0.94 -11.23 6.60
CA PHE A 88 -1.85 -10.37 5.84
C PHE A 88 -3.29 -10.91 5.86
N ALA A 89 -3.49 -12.23 5.81
CA ALA A 89 -4.80 -12.82 5.98
C ALA A 89 -5.37 -12.50 7.38
N ASN A 90 -4.60 -12.73 8.43
CA ASN A 90 -4.98 -12.40 9.81
C ASN A 90 -5.25 -10.90 10.01
N LEU A 91 -4.58 -10.03 9.26
CA LEU A 91 -4.82 -8.60 9.30
C LEU A 91 -6.18 -8.25 8.67
N LEU A 92 -6.51 -8.86 7.53
CA LEU A 92 -7.80 -8.63 6.87
C LEU A 92 -8.99 -9.02 7.76
N ASP A 93 -8.86 -10.07 8.57
CA ASP A 93 -9.90 -10.49 9.52
C ASP A 93 -10.17 -9.43 10.60
N LYS A 94 -9.21 -8.52 10.83
CA LYS A 94 -9.34 -7.40 11.77
C LYS A 94 -9.89 -6.13 11.14
N PHE A 95 -10.10 -6.10 9.83
CA PHE A 95 -10.61 -4.96 9.10
C PHE A 95 -12.12 -5.01 8.92
N PRO A 96 -12.80 -3.86 8.89
CA PRO A 96 -14.22 -3.82 8.59
C PRO A 96 -14.48 -4.22 7.13
N THR A 97 -15.46 -5.09 6.91
CA THR A 97 -15.88 -5.44 5.57
C THR A 97 -16.61 -4.27 4.90
N GLN A 98 -16.23 -3.96 3.67
CA GLN A 98 -16.96 -3.02 2.83
C GLN A 98 -18.20 -3.74 2.24
N THR A 99 -19.36 -3.56 2.86
CA THR A 99 -20.60 -4.23 2.47
C THR A 99 -21.35 -3.53 1.35
N VAL A 100 -21.10 -2.24 1.15
CA VAL A 100 -21.77 -1.43 0.10
C VAL A 100 -20.74 -1.10 -0.97
N ARG A 101 -20.91 -1.66 -2.15
CA ARG A 101 -20.18 -1.27 -3.36
C ARG A 101 -20.88 -0.08 -3.98
N SER A 102 -20.17 0.95 -4.40
CA SER A 102 -20.77 2.02 -5.19
C SER A 102 -21.08 1.49 -6.59
N GLU A 103 -22.17 2.00 -7.19
CA GLU A 103 -22.53 1.65 -8.58
C GLU A 103 -21.33 1.86 -9.52
N ASN A 104 -20.58 2.95 -9.35
CA ASN A 104 -19.36 3.21 -10.14
C ASN A 104 -18.28 2.15 -9.98
N GLN A 105 -18.11 1.53 -8.80
CA GLN A 105 -17.16 0.43 -8.61
C GLN A 105 -17.60 -0.85 -9.31
N VAL A 106 -18.91 -1.07 -9.39
CA VAL A 106 -19.49 -2.21 -10.12
C VAL A 106 -19.37 -1.99 -11.62
N ASP A 107 -19.73 -0.80 -12.11
CA ASP A 107 -19.69 -0.46 -13.54
C ASP A 107 -18.28 -0.46 -14.12
N LEU A 108 -17.31 0.04 -13.35
CA LEU A 108 -15.90 0.09 -13.77
C LEU A 108 -15.13 -1.18 -13.40
N GLN A 109 -15.75 -2.17 -12.76
CA GLN A 109 -15.11 -3.39 -12.26
C GLN A 109 -13.83 -3.11 -11.43
N GLN A 110 -13.82 -1.97 -10.74
CA GLN A 110 -12.71 -1.56 -9.90
C GLN A 110 -12.80 -2.26 -8.55
N PHE A 111 -12.02 -3.31 -8.38
CA PHE A 111 -11.91 -4.05 -7.13
C PHE A 111 -10.49 -3.89 -6.58
N SER A 112 -10.41 -3.58 -5.30
CA SER A 112 -9.11 -3.62 -4.61
C SER A 112 -8.60 -5.05 -4.56
N THR A 113 -7.36 -5.25 -4.97
CA THR A 113 -6.71 -6.56 -4.87
C THR A 113 -6.53 -6.92 -3.40
N PRO A 114 -7.02 -8.09 -2.93
CA PRO A 114 -6.80 -8.51 -1.56
C PRO A 114 -5.32 -8.52 -1.18
N LEU A 115 -4.99 -7.99 -0.01
CA LEU A 115 -3.62 -7.80 0.46
C LEU A 115 -2.73 -9.06 0.37
N PRO A 116 -3.20 -10.29 0.69
CA PRO A 116 -2.41 -11.50 0.51
C PRO A 116 -2.03 -11.76 -0.94
N LEU A 117 -2.94 -11.52 -1.89
CA LEU A 117 -2.68 -11.69 -3.33
C LEU A 117 -1.71 -10.62 -3.84
N ALA A 118 -1.86 -9.38 -3.39
CA ALA A 118 -0.91 -8.30 -3.72
C ALA A 118 0.50 -8.63 -3.21
N ALA A 119 0.64 -9.21 -2.02
CA ALA A 119 1.91 -9.64 -1.46
C ALA A 119 2.57 -10.78 -2.28
N ILE A 120 1.79 -11.75 -2.73
CA ILE A 120 2.27 -12.84 -3.60
C ILE A 120 2.76 -12.26 -4.92
N ALA A 121 1.97 -11.40 -5.55
CA ALA A 121 2.33 -10.76 -6.82
C ALA A 121 3.60 -9.91 -6.69
N TRP A 122 3.72 -9.13 -5.64
CA TRP A 122 4.92 -8.33 -5.33
C TRP A 122 6.15 -9.21 -5.15
N ASN A 123 6.05 -10.28 -4.37
CA ASN A 123 7.15 -11.23 -4.16
C ASN A 123 7.58 -11.90 -5.47
N ALA A 124 6.63 -12.33 -6.30
CA ALA A 124 6.91 -12.92 -7.60
C ALA A 124 7.64 -11.92 -8.52
N ALA A 125 7.19 -10.67 -8.58
CA ALA A 125 7.81 -9.62 -9.38
C ALA A 125 9.23 -9.30 -8.88
N GLY A 126 9.43 -9.15 -7.58
CA GLY A 126 10.74 -8.89 -6.98
C GLY A 126 11.74 -10.02 -7.24
N SER A 127 11.31 -11.26 -7.13
CA SER A 127 12.16 -12.42 -7.42
C SER A 127 12.51 -12.57 -8.92
N TRP A 128 11.65 -12.06 -9.80
CA TRP A 128 11.93 -12.03 -11.24
C TRP A 128 12.96 -10.94 -11.57
N ILE A 129 12.83 -9.75 -11.02
CA ILE A 129 13.78 -8.63 -11.20
C ILE A 129 15.17 -9.03 -10.70
N ALA A 130 15.29 -9.61 -9.51
CA ALA A 130 16.56 -10.06 -8.94
C ALA A 130 17.24 -11.12 -9.81
N ARG A 131 16.49 -12.06 -10.40
CA ARG A 131 17.02 -13.06 -11.34
C ARG A 131 17.49 -12.44 -12.65
N SER A 132 16.76 -11.47 -13.18
CA SER A 132 17.15 -10.77 -14.42
C SER A 132 18.45 -10.01 -14.23
N ASP A 133 18.65 -9.35 -13.08
CA ASP A 133 19.87 -8.59 -12.78
C ASP A 133 21.09 -9.50 -12.60
N SER A 134 20.93 -10.67 -11.96
CA SER A 134 21.99 -11.66 -11.83
C SER A 134 22.40 -12.27 -13.19
N THR A 135 21.46 -12.47 -14.09
CA THR A 135 21.74 -12.99 -15.45
C THR A 135 22.48 -11.94 -16.28
N LEU A 136 22.12 -10.66 -16.17
CA LEU A 136 22.81 -9.56 -16.85
C LEU A 136 24.24 -9.38 -16.32
N ARG A 137 24.48 -9.56 -15.03
CA ARG A 137 25.82 -9.46 -14.44
C ARG A 137 26.73 -10.61 -14.87
N SER A 138 26.19 -11.81 -15.03
CA SER A 138 26.98 -12.97 -15.47
C SER A 138 27.38 -12.92 -16.95
N THR A 139 26.65 -12.16 -17.79
CA THR A 139 26.95 -11.99 -19.21
C THR A 139 27.91 -10.82 -19.50
N VAL A 140 28.22 -9.96 -18.53
CA VAL A 140 29.07 -8.76 -18.68
C VAL A 140 30.43 -8.94 -18.01
N THR A 141 30.94 -10.13 -17.82
CA THR A 141 32.35 -10.29 -17.43
C THR A 141 33.18 -10.30 -18.71
N PRO A 142 33.89 -9.23 -19.10
CA PRO A 142 34.81 -9.28 -20.22
C PRO A 142 36.05 -10.05 -19.73
N ALA A 143 36.41 -11.02 -20.52
CA ALA A 143 37.73 -11.62 -20.47
C ALA A 143 38.79 -10.55 -20.81
N LEU A 144 39.23 -9.78 -19.82
CA LEU A 144 40.46 -8.99 -19.87
C LEU A 144 41.56 -9.76 -19.12
N ALA A 145 41.93 -10.88 -19.68
CA ALA A 145 43.24 -11.43 -19.42
C ALA A 145 44.25 -10.72 -20.35
N SER A 146 44.95 -9.75 -19.83
CA SER A 146 46.11 -9.19 -20.52
C SER A 146 47.24 -10.23 -20.57
N PRO A 147 47.80 -10.53 -21.74
CA PRO A 147 49.02 -11.33 -21.79
C PRO A 147 50.19 -10.49 -21.23
N SER A 148 50.80 -11.01 -20.18
CA SER A 148 52.09 -10.53 -19.70
C SER A 148 53.13 -10.77 -20.79
N MET A 149 53.60 -9.71 -21.46
CA MET A 149 54.81 -9.76 -22.27
C MET A 149 56.01 -9.75 -21.33
N ASN A 150 56.64 -10.91 -21.20
CA ASN A 150 58.03 -10.94 -20.71
C ASN A 150 58.95 -10.53 -21.86
N PHE A 151 59.70 -9.45 -21.68
CA PHE A 151 60.90 -9.11 -22.45
C PHE A 151 62.09 -9.64 -21.69
N GLU A 152 62.85 -10.59 -22.32
CA GLU A 152 64.26 -10.81 -22.07
C GLU A 152 65.10 -9.76 -22.82
#